data_1839fc28738c0bbd4cd835d4f3edfad9
#
_entry.id   1839fc28738c0bbd4cd835d4f3edfad9
#
_cell.length_a   1.000
_cell.length_b   1.000
_cell.length_c   1.000
_cell.angle_alpha   90.00
_cell.angle_beta   90.00
_cell.angle_gamma   90.00
#
_symmetry.space_group_name_H-M   'P 1'
#
loop_
_entity.id
_entity.type
_entity.pdbx_description
1 polymer ?
#
loop_
_entity_poly.entity_id
_entity_poly.type
_entity_poly.pdbx_seq_one_letter_code
_entity_poly.pdbx_strand_id
1 'polypeptide(L)'
;MATRIKPKSNRIYDEDFYAWSREQADLLREGRYAELDLGHLIEEVEDLGGALKRSVRSRIRTIVEHLLKLEHSPAPDPRGGWYDTVIAQRSDLIDELTPSLRREVEADFARLYDRARADAATSLQKHGEVAAADALPTACPYTLDQITGDWWP
;
A
#
# COMPACT_ATOMS: atom_id res chain seq x y z
N MET A 1 -43.11 10.28 -13.77
CA MET A 1 -41.75 9.98 -13.36
C MET A 1 -41.66 10.13 -11.84
N ALA A 2 -41.52 9.03 -11.11
CA ALA A 2 -41.41 9.09 -9.68
C ALA A 2 -39.97 9.47 -9.34
N THR A 3 -39.75 10.67 -8.81
CA THR A 3 -38.46 11.08 -8.22
C THR A 3 -38.23 10.20 -7.01
N ARG A 4 -37.31 9.24 -7.13
CA ARG A 4 -36.86 8.40 -6.03
C ARG A 4 -36.14 9.28 -5.03
N ILE A 5 -36.86 9.72 -3.98
CA ILE A 5 -36.28 10.46 -2.87
C ILE A 5 -35.26 9.50 -2.23
N LYS A 6 -33.95 9.81 -2.35
CA LYS A 6 -32.90 9.08 -1.64
C LYS A 6 -33.21 9.13 -0.13
N PRO A 7 -33.03 8.04 0.62
CA PRO A 7 -33.19 8.08 2.07
C PRO A 7 -32.28 9.16 2.67
N LYS A 8 -32.70 9.76 3.79
CA LYS A 8 -32.03 10.90 4.45
C LYS A 8 -30.54 10.62 4.75
N SER A 9 -30.22 9.40 5.13
CA SER A 9 -28.86 8.89 5.38
C SER A 9 -27.95 8.98 4.14
N ASN A 10 -28.45 8.65 2.97
CA ASN A 10 -27.70 8.67 1.71
C ASN A 10 -27.34 10.11 1.24
N ARG A 11 -28.09 11.12 1.70
CA ARG A 11 -27.79 12.51 1.39
C ARG A 11 -26.69 13.06 2.30
N ILE A 12 -26.69 12.69 3.59
CA ILE A 12 -25.68 13.11 4.56
C ILE A 12 -24.31 12.48 4.19
N TYR A 13 -24.27 11.24 3.73
CA TYR A 13 -23.04 10.59 3.28
C TYR A 13 -22.32 11.39 2.19
N ASP A 14 -23.06 11.87 1.18
CA ASP A 14 -22.51 12.63 0.07
C ASP A 14 -22.13 14.08 0.45
N GLU A 15 -22.87 14.71 1.37
CA GLU A 15 -22.76 16.13 1.70
C GLU A 15 -21.83 16.38 2.92
N ASP A 16 -21.85 15.47 3.92
CA ASP A 16 -21.09 15.58 5.17
C ASP A 16 -20.72 14.18 5.71
N PHE A 17 -19.67 13.62 5.16
CA PHE A 17 -19.17 12.30 5.53
C PHE A 17 -18.85 12.18 7.03
N TYR A 18 -18.30 13.24 7.65
CA TYR A 18 -17.99 13.22 9.07
C TYR A 18 -19.26 13.12 9.94
N ALA A 19 -20.28 13.93 9.65
CA ALA A 19 -21.55 13.85 10.35
C ALA A 19 -22.23 12.50 10.17
N TRP A 20 -22.23 11.96 8.93
CA TRP A 20 -22.73 10.61 8.64
C TRP A 20 -22.00 9.54 9.45
N SER A 21 -20.67 9.56 9.50
CA SER A 21 -19.88 8.55 10.24
C SER A 21 -20.18 8.59 11.75
N ARG A 22 -20.40 9.77 12.30
CA ARG A 22 -20.79 9.95 13.71
C ARG A 22 -22.20 9.39 13.97
N GLU A 23 -23.16 9.69 13.10
CA GLU A 23 -24.51 9.17 13.18
C GLU A 23 -24.53 7.63 13.12
N GLN A 24 -23.82 7.02 12.18
CA GLN A 24 -23.72 5.57 12.08
C GLN A 24 -23.09 4.94 13.34
N ALA A 25 -22.04 5.54 13.88
CA ALA A 25 -21.41 5.09 15.11
C ALA A 25 -22.36 5.16 16.31
N ASP A 26 -23.18 6.19 16.41
CA ASP A 26 -24.18 6.34 17.49
C ASP A 26 -25.30 5.31 17.35
N LEU A 27 -25.81 5.09 16.14
CA LEU A 27 -26.80 4.04 15.85
C LEU A 27 -26.30 2.64 16.23
N LEU A 28 -25.02 2.34 15.95
CA LEU A 28 -24.39 1.09 16.37
C LEU A 28 -24.31 0.95 17.90
N ARG A 29 -23.91 2.00 18.63
CA ARG A 29 -23.83 2.02 20.09
C ARG A 29 -25.18 1.81 20.75
N GLU A 30 -26.23 2.39 20.18
CA GLU A 30 -27.59 2.31 20.67
C GLU A 30 -28.33 1.01 20.27
N GLY A 31 -27.71 0.15 19.45
CA GLY A 31 -28.30 -1.08 18.95
C GLY A 31 -29.43 -0.87 17.92
N ARG A 32 -29.50 0.30 17.32
CA ARG A 32 -30.51 0.70 16.33
C ARG A 32 -30.14 0.23 14.91
N TYR A 33 -29.94 -1.05 14.76
CA TYR A 33 -29.38 -1.66 13.53
C TYR A 33 -30.29 -1.49 12.31
N ALA A 34 -31.61 -1.37 12.51
CA ALA A 34 -32.56 -1.19 11.40
C ALA A 34 -32.44 0.19 10.73
N GLU A 35 -31.79 1.16 11.38
CA GLU A 35 -31.62 2.52 10.90
C GLU A 35 -30.26 2.76 10.25
N LEU A 36 -29.36 1.76 10.31
CA LEU A 36 -28.04 1.84 9.71
C LEU A 36 -28.10 1.97 8.19
N ASP A 37 -27.20 2.80 7.65
CA ASP A 37 -26.90 2.86 6.22
C ASP A 37 -25.91 1.74 5.86
N LEU A 38 -26.42 0.50 5.84
CA LEU A 38 -25.60 -0.70 5.65
C LEU A 38 -24.82 -0.69 4.33
N GLY A 39 -25.40 -0.10 3.27
CA GLY A 39 -24.74 -0.03 1.97
C GLY A 39 -23.40 0.71 2.06
N HIS A 40 -23.44 1.95 2.51
CA HIS A 40 -22.22 2.76 2.66
C HIS A 40 -21.31 2.25 3.76
N LEU A 41 -21.86 1.70 4.88
CA LEU A 41 -21.02 1.09 5.92
C LEU A 41 -20.18 -0.07 5.39
N ILE A 42 -20.75 -0.93 4.55
CA ILE A 42 -20.02 -2.04 3.92
C ILE A 42 -18.92 -1.48 3.02
N GLU A 43 -19.23 -0.52 2.16
CA GLU A 43 -18.27 0.13 1.28
C GLU A 43 -17.11 0.75 2.06
N GLU A 44 -17.39 1.48 3.14
CA GLU A 44 -16.35 2.10 3.96
C GLU A 44 -15.46 1.09 4.69
N VAL A 45 -16.04 0.00 5.20
CA VAL A 45 -15.26 -1.07 5.83
C VAL A 45 -14.36 -1.78 4.82
N GLU A 46 -14.86 -2.06 3.61
CA GLU A 46 -14.07 -2.64 2.53
C GLU A 46 -12.95 -1.69 2.08
N ASP A 47 -13.23 -0.39 1.99
CA ASP A 47 -12.25 0.64 1.61
C ASP A 47 -11.13 0.80 2.64
N LEU A 48 -11.44 0.69 3.94
CA LEU A 48 -10.41 0.66 5.00
C LEU A 48 -9.44 -0.50 4.80
N GLY A 49 -9.95 -1.70 4.58
CA GLY A 49 -9.12 -2.89 4.31
C GLY A 49 -8.33 -2.74 3.01
N GLY A 50 -8.96 -2.20 1.97
CA GLY A 50 -8.32 -1.92 0.69
C GLY A 50 -7.21 -0.88 0.79
N ALA A 51 -7.39 0.17 1.59
CA ALA A 51 -6.38 1.20 1.84
C ALA A 51 -5.15 0.61 2.54
N LEU A 52 -5.36 -0.22 3.57
CA LEU A 52 -4.26 -0.88 4.27
C LEU A 52 -3.48 -1.83 3.33
N LYS A 53 -4.17 -2.60 2.51
CA LYS A 53 -3.55 -3.46 1.50
C LYS A 53 -2.70 -2.65 0.50
N ARG A 54 -3.22 -1.50 0.02
CA ARG A 54 -2.48 -0.60 -0.89
C ARG A 54 -1.23 -0.02 -0.21
N SER A 55 -1.34 0.39 1.06
CA SER A 55 -0.21 0.90 1.86
C SER A 55 0.90 -0.14 1.97
N VAL A 56 0.59 -1.34 2.45
CA VAL A 56 1.56 -2.44 2.58
C VAL A 56 2.25 -2.75 1.25
N ARG A 57 1.49 -2.87 0.16
CA ARG A 57 2.06 -3.13 -1.18
C ARG A 57 2.98 -2.01 -1.65
N SER A 58 2.60 -0.75 -1.43
CA SER A 58 3.40 0.41 -1.80
C SER A 58 4.73 0.44 -1.02
N ARG A 59 4.70 0.16 0.28
CA ARG A 59 5.91 0.09 1.10
C ARG A 59 6.86 -1.00 0.65
N ILE A 60 6.36 -2.22 0.44
CA ILE A 60 7.16 -3.35 -0.05
C ILE A 60 7.77 -3.02 -1.42
N ARG A 61 7.00 -2.44 -2.34
CA ARG A 61 7.48 -1.99 -3.65
C ARG A 61 8.63 -0.99 -3.52
N THR A 62 8.51 0.00 -2.65
CA THR A 62 9.55 0.99 -2.38
C THR A 62 10.80 0.36 -1.78
N ILE A 63 10.65 -0.57 -0.84
CA ILE A 63 11.79 -1.31 -0.27
C ILE A 63 12.53 -2.07 -1.36
N VAL A 64 11.83 -2.85 -2.18
CA VAL A 64 12.43 -3.65 -3.26
C VAL A 64 13.14 -2.76 -4.28
N GLU A 65 12.50 -1.65 -4.70
CA GLU A 65 13.13 -0.66 -5.59
C GLU A 65 14.48 -0.19 -5.04
N HIS A 66 14.53 0.17 -3.75
CA HIS A 66 15.73 0.71 -3.14
C HIS A 66 16.80 -0.37 -2.86
N LEU A 67 16.39 -1.59 -2.52
CA LEU A 67 17.33 -2.73 -2.40
C LEU A 67 17.99 -3.03 -3.76
N LEU A 68 17.23 -3.02 -4.86
CA LEU A 68 17.76 -3.20 -6.20
C LEU A 68 18.76 -2.08 -6.57
N LYS A 69 18.47 -0.85 -6.24
CA LYS A 69 19.41 0.26 -6.45
C LYS A 69 20.66 0.13 -5.60
N LEU A 70 20.52 -0.27 -4.34
CA LEU A 70 21.68 -0.51 -3.45
C LEU A 70 22.59 -1.61 -3.96
N GLU A 71 22.05 -2.66 -4.58
CA GLU A 71 22.82 -3.80 -5.08
C GLU A 71 23.47 -3.50 -6.44
N HIS A 72 22.76 -2.81 -7.34
CA HIS A 72 23.16 -2.68 -8.74
C HIS A 72 23.73 -1.33 -9.15
N SER A 73 23.43 -0.25 -8.40
CA SER A 73 23.98 1.08 -8.73
C SER A 73 25.45 1.20 -8.32
N PRO A 74 26.34 1.70 -9.21
CA PRO A 74 27.70 2.03 -8.87
C PRO A 74 27.84 3.39 -8.13
N ALA A 75 26.77 4.20 -8.09
CA ALA A 75 26.84 5.56 -7.53
C ALA A 75 26.98 5.55 -5.99
N PRO A 76 27.98 6.25 -5.42
CA PRO A 76 28.17 6.29 -3.97
C PRO A 76 27.24 7.26 -3.26
N ASP A 77 26.97 8.43 -3.84
CA ASP A 77 26.31 9.55 -3.16
C ASP A 77 24.84 9.33 -2.76
N PRO A 78 23.96 8.68 -3.58
CA PRO A 78 22.56 8.52 -3.20
C PRO A 78 22.29 7.38 -2.22
N ARG A 79 23.30 6.55 -1.89
CA ARG A 79 23.13 5.31 -1.10
C ARG A 79 22.58 5.58 0.30
N GLY A 80 23.05 6.64 0.97
CA GLY A 80 22.56 7.03 2.31
C GLY A 80 21.06 7.25 2.32
N GLY A 81 20.52 8.00 1.36
CA GLY A 81 19.10 8.25 1.24
C GLY A 81 18.29 6.99 0.90
N TRP A 82 18.87 6.03 0.17
CA TRP A 82 18.21 4.74 -0.10
C TRP A 82 18.12 3.87 1.15
N TYR A 83 19.21 3.83 1.97
CA TYR A 83 19.19 3.17 3.28
C TYR A 83 18.12 3.77 4.19
N ASP A 84 18.09 5.10 4.32
CA ASP A 84 17.11 5.80 5.15
C ASP A 84 15.68 5.51 4.72
N THR A 85 15.43 5.48 3.41
CA THR A 85 14.11 5.13 2.86
C THR A 85 13.71 3.70 3.23
N VAL A 86 14.59 2.73 3.05
CA VAL A 86 14.30 1.33 3.39
C VAL A 86 14.02 1.17 4.88
N ILE A 87 14.83 1.81 5.74
CA ILE A 87 14.64 1.78 7.19
C ILE A 87 13.27 2.35 7.58
N ALA A 88 12.92 3.52 7.04
CA ALA A 88 11.62 4.16 7.32
C ALA A 88 10.44 3.28 6.86
N GLN A 89 10.50 2.74 5.64
CA GLN A 89 9.43 1.89 5.12
C GLN A 89 9.29 0.58 5.90
N ARG A 90 10.39 -0.03 6.34
CA ARG A 90 10.38 -1.22 7.20
C ARG A 90 9.78 -0.93 8.56
N SER A 91 10.13 0.20 9.17
CA SER A 91 9.56 0.61 10.45
C SER A 91 8.03 0.72 10.39
N ASP A 92 7.52 1.41 9.38
CA ASP A 92 6.07 1.56 9.20
C ASP A 92 5.37 0.23 8.86
N LEU A 93 6.07 -0.65 8.14
CA LEU A 93 5.52 -1.94 7.70
C LEU A 93 5.33 -2.93 8.86
N ILE A 94 6.13 -2.84 9.93
CA ILE A 94 6.05 -3.72 11.11
C ILE A 94 4.63 -3.74 11.68
N ASP A 95 4.00 -2.58 11.80
CA ASP A 95 2.66 -2.44 12.39
C ASP A 95 1.54 -2.77 11.38
N GLU A 96 1.81 -2.62 10.09
CA GLU A 96 0.80 -2.79 9.04
C GLU A 96 0.73 -4.22 8.47
N LEU A 97 1.84 -4.96 8.45
CA LEU A 97 1.94 -6.27 7.80
C LEU A 97 1.39 -7.40 8.68
N THR A 98 0.08 -7.56 8.66
CA THR A 98 -0.59 -8.68 9.34
C THR A 98 -0.39 -10.01 8.58
N PRO A 99 -0.61 -11.19 9.23
CA PRO A 99 -0.50 -12.49 8.55
C PRO A 99 -1.39 -12.65 7.33
N SER A 100 -2.59 -12.06 7.32
CA SER A 100 -3.50 -12.09 6.16
C SER A 100 -2.97 -11.24 5.01
N LEU A 101 -2.48 -10.04 5.28
CA LEU A 101 -1.87 -9.17 4.26
C LEU A 101 -0.58 -9.77 3.70
N ARG A 102 0.22 -10.43 4.56
CA ARG A 102 1.40 -11.16 4.11
C ARG A 102 1.04 -12.22 3.06
N ARG A 103 0.03 -13.04 3.31
CA ARG A 103 -0.45 -14.04 2.33
C ARG A 103 -0.95 -13.40 1.03
N GLU A 104 -1.64 -12.28 1.12
CA GLU A 104 -2.09 -11.51 -0.04
C GLU A 104 -0.91 -10.97 -0.89
N VAL A 105 0.13 -10.49 -0.23
CA VAL A 105 1.37 -10.04 -0.90
C VAL A 105 2.08 -11.22 -1.55
N GLU A 106 2.25 -12.34 -0.84
CA GLU A 106 2.90 -13.55 -1.36
C GLU A 106 2.19 -14.09 -2.60
N ALA A 107 0.86 -14.07 -2.62
CA ALA A 107 0.05 -14.54 -3.76
C ALA A 107 0.25 -13.71 -5.04
N ASP A 108 0.62 -12.44 -4.93
CA ASP A 108 0.79 -11.51 -6.07
C ASP A 108 2.21 -10.92 -6.13
N PHE A 109 3.17 -11.58 -5.48
CA PHE A 109 4.51 -11.04 -5.28
C PHE A 109 5.26 -10.80 -6.59
N ALA A 110 5.12 -11.67 -7.58
CA ALA A 110 5.77 -11.52 -8.89
C ALA A 110 5.36 -10.20 -9.57
N ARG A 111 4.07 -9.89 -9.57
CA ARG A 111 3.56 -8.64 -10.15
C ARG A 111 4.04 -7.41 -9.38
N LEU A 112 4.13 -7.51 -8.05
CA LEU A 112 4.65 -6.44 -7.21
C LEU A 112 6.13 -6.19 -7.53
N TYR A 113 6.90 -7.27 -7.66
CA TYR A 113 8.30 -7.19 -8.04
C TYR A 113 8.50 -6.55 -9.43
N ASP A 114 7.72 -6.95 -10.43
CA ASP A 114 7.82 -6.38 -11.78
C ASP A 114 7.66 -4.84 -11.77
N ARG A 115 6.75 -4.34 -10.95
CA ARG A 115 6.56 -2.90 -10.78
C ARG A 115 7.73 -2.24 -10.06
N ALA A 116 8.21 -2.82 -8.98
CA ALA A 116 9.37 -2.30 -8.24
C ALA A 116 10.63 -2.29 -9.11
N ARG A 117 10.84 -3.33 -9.92
CA ARG A 117 11.93 -3.43 -10.89
C ARG A 117 11.84 -2.33 -11.96
N ALA A 118 10.64 -2.07 -12.48
CA ALA A 118 10.42 -1.00 -13.45
C ALA A 118 10.71 0.38 -12.86
N ASP A 119 10.33 0.61 -11.60
CA ASP A 119 10.64 1.86 -10.89
C ASP A 119 12.14 2.04 -10.69
N ALA A 120 12.83 0.98 -10.24
CA ALA A 120 14.29 0.98 -10.09
C ALA A 120 14.99 1.25 -11.41
N ALA A 121 14.60 0.56 -12.50
CA ALA A 121 15.14 0.78 -13.82
C ALA A 121 14.95 2.23 -14.29
N THR A 122 13.75 2.77 -14.15
CA THR A 122 13.43 4.15 -14.50
C THR A 122 14.28 5.15 -13.71
N SER A 123 14.45 4.91 -12.42
CA SER A 123 15.29 5.74 -11.55
C SER A 123 16.76 5.70 -11.98
N LEU A 124 17.32 4.53 -12.20
CA LEU A 124 18.70 4.35 -12.65
C LEU A 124 18.95 5.01 -14.03
N GLN A 125 18.05 4.81 -14.99
CA GLN A 125 18.15 5.42 -16.33
C GLN A 125 18.14 6.95 -16.26
N LYS A 126 17.29 7.55 -15.42
CA LYS A 126 17.25 9.02 -15.23
C LYS A 126 18.59 9.59 -14.73
N HIS A 127 19.36 8.79 -14.01
CA HIS A 127 20.67 9.18 -13.51
C HIS A 127 21.83 8.71 -14.39
N GLY A 128 21.53 8.23 -15.60
CA GLY A 128 22.54 7.81 -16.58
C GLY A 128 23.11 6.41 -16.34
N GLU A 129 22.55 5.65 -15.42
CA GLU A 129 23.01 4.30 -15.04
C GLU A 129 22.30 3.21 -15.85
N VAL A 130 22.33 3.33 -17.19
CA VAL A 130 21.62 2.45 -18.12
C VAL A 130 22.06 0.99 -17.97
N ALA A 131 23.36 0.74 -17.87
CA ALA A 131 23.89 -0.61 -17.71
C ALA A 131 23.41 -1.28 -16.41
N ALA A 132 23.32 -0.53 -15.31
CA ALA A 132 22.77 -1.03 -14.05
C ALA A 132 21.26 -1.33 -14.17
N ALA A 133 20.50 -0.47 -14.85
CA ALA A 133 19.09 -0.70 -15.12
C ALA A 133 18.85 -1.97 -15.96
N ASP A 134 19.66 -2.20 -16.99
CA ASP A 134 19.56 -3.38 -17.84
C ASP A 134 19.98 -4.68 -17.14
N ALA A 135 20.84 -4.58 -16.13
CA ALA A 135 21.31 -5.72 -15.32
C ALA A 135 20.33 -6.14 -14.23
N LEU A 136 19.24 -5.40 -13.99
CA LEU A 136 18.27 -5.78 -12.95
C LEU A 136 17.64 -7.16 -13.22
N PRO A 137 17.64 -8.07 -12.22
CA PRO A 137 17.16 -9.43 -12.41
C PRO A 137 15.67 -9.46 -12.80
N THR A 138 15.32 -10.40 -13.69
CA THR A 138 13.92 -10.57 -14.15
C THR A 138 13.03 -11.21 -13.10
N ALA A 139 13.59 -12.05 -12.21
CA ALA A 139 12.89 -12.60 -11.06
C ALA A 139 13.45 -11.97 -9.79
N CYS A 140 12.60 -11.81 -8.77
CA CYS A 140 13.03 -11.20 -7.50
C CYS A 140 14.13 -12.06 -6.85
N PRO A 141 15.32 -11.49 -6.58
CA PRO A 141 16.40 -12.23 -5.92
C PRO A 141 16.21 -12.30 -4.39
N TYR A 142 15.20 -11.61 -3.84
CA TYR A 142 14.96 -11.48 -2.41
C TYR A 142 13.75 -12.29 -1.97
N THR A 143 13.82 -12.86 -0.77
CA THR A 143 12.64 -13.41 -0.09
C THR A 143 11.85 -12.29 0.59
N LEU A 144 10.57 -12.52 0.89
CA LEU A 144 9.76 -11.54 1.62
C LEU A 144 10.33 -11.27 3.03
N ASP A 145 10.94 -12.28 3.68
CA ASP A 145 11.62 -12.09 4.97
C ASP A 145 12.83 -11.17 4.88
N GLN A 146 13.61 -11.26 3.80
CA GLN A 146 14.70 -10.34 3.54
C GLN A 146 14.22 -8.91 3.28
N ILE A 147 13.13 -8.76 2.54
CA ILE A 147 12.54 -7.44 2.22
C ILE A 147 12.02 -6.76 3.48
N THR A 148 11.32 -7.50 4.34
CA THR A 148 10.63 -6.95 5.52
C THR A 148 11.46 -6.96 6.80
N GLY A 149 12.56 -7.70 6.85
CA GLY A 149 13.47 -7.82 7.99
C GLY A 149 14.68 -6.88 7.89
N ASP A 150 15.71 -7.19 8.66
CA ASP A 150 16.92 -6.35 8.79
C ASP A 150 18.01 -6.67 7.76
N TRP A 151 17.72 -7.54 6.80
CA TRP A 151 18.70 -7.96 5.78
C TRP A 151 19.02 -6.83 4.78
N TRP A 152 20.29 -6.81 4.32
CA TRP A 152 20.77 -5.90 3.27
C TRP A 152 21.52 -6.67 2.17
N PRO A 153 21.48 -6.21 0.91
CA PRO A 153 22.24 -6.78 -0.21
C PRO A 153 23.73 -6.49 -0.15
#